data_38788839b6d9d3e464c5d52e80e793a9
#
_entry.id   38788839b6d9d3e464c5d52e80e793a9
#
_cell.length_a   1.000
_cell.length_b   1.000
_cell.length_c   1.000
_cell.angle_alpha   90.00
_cell.angle_beta   90.00
_cell.angle_gamma   90.00
#
_symmetry.space_group_name_H-M   'P 1'
#
loop_
_entity.id
_entity.type
_entity.pdbx_description
1 polymer ?
#
loop_
_entity_poly.entity_id
_entity_poly.type
_entity_poly.pdbx_seq_one_letter_code
_entity_poly.pdbx_strand_id
1 'polypeptide(L)'
;MTLVGFDTSTAATSACVLRGDGEAFEHVPAPGRLKEPPGHSRELLPAVADVMERAGVGWADVDGVAVGVGPGTFTGLRIGVASARGLATAARLPVYPVSSLAALAAGIDAALGLPLIDARRGELFAALFERGEQVVEPFAAPPHKLAERTGRQLAGAVAVGDGSLRFRQILEAAGVRVPPDGSELHVVR
;
A
#
# COMPACT_ATOMS: atom_id res chain seq x y z
N MET A 1 -15.35 -16.27 1.53
CA MET A 1 -14.14 -16.24 0.69
C MET A 1 -12.97 -15.80 1.56
N THR A 2 -11.92 -16.62 1.65
CA THR A 2 -10.70 -16.33 2.41
C THR A 2 -9.59 -15.93 1.44
N LEU A 3 -8.99 -14.77 1.65
CA LEU A 3 -7.92 -14.26 0.80
C LEU A 3 -6.62 -14.10 1.61
N VAL A 4 -5.51 -14.45 0.98
CA VAL A 4 -4.16 -14.06 1.45
C VAL A 4 -3.70 -12.89 0.59
N GLY A 5 -3.34 -11.77 1.23
CA GLY A 5 -2.90 -10.56 0.54
C GLY A 5 -1.51 -10.11 0.98
N PHE A 6 -0.77 -9.40 0.11
CA PHE A 6 0.50 -8.77 0.48
C PHE A 6 0.90 -7.66 -0.49
N ASP A 7 1.71 -6.72 0.01
CA ASP A 7 2.31 -5.65 -0.77
C ASP A 7 3.82 -5.52 -0.52
N THR A 8 4.54 -5.19 -1.57
CA THR A 8 6.00 -4.96 -1.58
C THR A 8 6.36 -3.74 -2.43
N SER A 9 5.42 -2.85 -2.66
CA SER A 9 5.58 -1.66 -3.53
C SER A 9 6.49 -0.59 -2.93
N THR A 10 6.52 -0.48 -1.61
CA THR A 10 7.38 0.45 -0.85
C THR A 10 8.60 -0.27 -0.26
N ALA A 11 9.30 0.29 0.71
CA ALA A 11 10.40 -0.40 1.41
C ALA A 11 9.89 -1.41 2.46
N ALA A 12 8.66 -1.24 2.92
CA ALA A 12 8.00 -2.14 3.86
C ALA A 12 7.36 -3.34 3.14
N THR A 13 7.30 -4.48 3.82
CA THR A 13 6.58 -5.67 3.38
C THR A 13 5.39 -5.86 4.29
N SER A 14 4.19 -5.83 3.77
CA SER A 14 2.96 -6.13 4.51
C SER A 14 2.30 -7.40 3.99
N ALA A 15 1.55 -8.07 4.86
CA ALA A 15 0.75 -9.24 4.50
C ALA A 15 -0.55 -9.26 5.31
N CYS A 16 -1.58 -9.90 4.78
CA CYS A 16 -2.83 -10.08 5.49
C CYS A 16 -3.54 -11.38 5.10
N VAL A 17 -4.41 -11.82 5.98
CA VAL A 17 -5.48 -12.79 5.69
C VAL A 17 -6.81 -12.12 5.96
N LEU A 18 -7.68 -12.09 4.96
CA LEU A 18 -9.08 -11.70 5.12
C LEU A 18 -9.93 -12.96 5.06
N ARG A 19 -10.59 -13.28 6.18
CA ARG A 19 -11.46 -14.46 6.27
C ARG A 19 -12.85 -14.18 5.71
N GLY A 20 -13.55 -15.25 5.36
CA GLY A 20 -14.91 -15.19 4.80
C GLY A 20 -15.96 -14.58 5.72
N ASP A 21 -15.72 -14.55 7.03
CA ASP A 21 -16.53 -13.89 8.06
C ASP A 21 -16.25 -12.38 8.21
N GLY A 22 -15.25 -11.85 7.46
CA GLY A 22 -14.84 -10.46 7.50
C GLY A 22 -13.72 -10.16 8.51
N GLU A 23 -13.25 -11.15 9.28
CA GLU A 23 -12.12 -10.97 10.18
C GLU A 23 -10.81 -10.87 9.38
N ALA A 24 -9.97 -9.88 9.74
CA ALA A 24 -8.68 -9.63 9.11
C ALA A 24 -7.53 -9.84 10.09
N PHE A 25 -6.49 -10.52 9.63
CA PHE A 25 -5.23 -10.71 10.33
C PHE A 25 -4.13 -10.04 9.52
N GLU A 26 -3.48 -9.04 10.07
CA GLU A 26 -2.52 -8.22 9.34
C GLU A 26 -1.11 -8.31 9.95
N HIS A 27 -0.11 -8.42 9.10
CA HIS A 27 1.28 -8.12 9.41
C HIS A 27 1.59 -6.74 8.85
N VAL A 28 1.51 -5.74 9.73
CA VAL A 28 1.85 -4.35 9.41
C VAL A 28 3.19 -4.03 10.05
N PRO A 29 4.26 -3.85 9.27
CA PRO A 29 5.56 -3.49 9.82
C PRO A 29 5.51 -2.08 10.42
N ALA A 30 6.35 -1.85 11.44
CA ALA A 30 6.46 -0.51 12.03
C ALA A 30 6.79 0.53 10.94
N PRO A 31 6.18 1.74 10.97
CA PRO A 31 6.36 2.76 9.93
C PRO A 31 7.82 3.20 9.71
N GLY A 32 8.67 3.05 10.72
CA GLY A 32 10.12 3.26 10.60
C GLY A 32 10.78 2.41 9.51
N ARG A 33 10.19 1.23 9.20
CA ARG A 33 10.64 0.31 8.16
C ARG A 33 10.65 0.94 6.76
N LEU A 34 9.77 1.93 6.51
CA LEU A 34 9.74 2.69 5.25
C LEU A 34 11.03 3.49 4.97
N LYS A 35 11.83 3.79 6.00
CA LYS A 35 13.11 4.51 5.90
C LYS A 35 14.32 3.60 5.78
N GLU A 36 14.15 2.29 5.88
CA GLU A 36 15.21 1.29 5.82
C GLU A 36 15.36 0.69 4.41
N PRO A 37 16.49 0.02 4.11
CA PRO A 37 16.62 -0.74 2.87
C PRO A 37 15.58 -1.85 2.77
N PRO A 38 14.97 -2.10 1.58
CA PRO A 38 13.98 -3.16 1.40
C PRO A 38 14.54 -4.55 1.71
N GLY A 39 13.74 -5.37 2.40
CA GLY A 39 14.08 -6.75 2.79
C GLY A 39 13.13 -7.82 2.22
N HIS A 40 12.33 -7.49 1.21
CA HIS A 40 11.20 -8.28 0.71
C HIS A 40 11.50 -9.76 0.46
N SER A 41 12.68 -10.09 -0.09
CA SER A 41 13.06 -11.48 -0.37
C SER A 41 13.21 -12.36 0.88
N ARG A 42 13.42 -11.75 2.04
CA ARG A 42 13.55 -12.42 3.33
C ARG A 42 12.32 -12.26 4.20
N GLU A 43 11.54 -11.21 3.99
CA GLU A 43 10.44 -10.81 4.87
C GLU A 43 9.09 -11.34 4.38
N LEU A 44 8.86 -11.41 3.07
CA LEU A 44 7.54 -11.67 2.52
C LEU A 44 6.96 -13.03 2.94
N LEU A 45 7.66 -14.12 2.70
CA LEU A 45 7.13 -15.44 3.03
C LEU A 45 6.95 -15.67 4.54
N PRO A 46 7.87 -15.23 5.43
CA PRO A 46 7.63 -15.23 6.86
C PRO A 46 6.41 -14.41 7.29
N ALA A 47 6.19 -13.23 6.71
CA ALA A 47 5.02 -12.40 7.00
C ALA A 47 3.71 -13.10 6.58
N VAL A 48 3.68 -13.72 5.41
CA VAL A 48 2.53 -14.51 4.95
C VAL A 48 2.28 -15.71 5.88
N ALA A 49 3.34 -16.43 6.29
CA ALA A 49 3.19 -17.57 7.19
C ALA A 49 2.65 -17.14 8.57
N ASP A 50 3.13 -16.02 9.13
CA ASP A 50 2.68 -15.45 10.40
C ASP A 50 1.17 -15.13 10.37
N VAL A 51 0.70 -14.42 9.35
CA VAL A 51 -0.72 -14.07 9.27
C VAL A 51 -1.62 -15.28 9.04
N MET A 52 -1.17 -16.27 8.30
CA MET A 52 -1.92 -17.52 8.09
C MET A 52 -2.01 -18.32 9.39
N GLU A 53 -0.92 -18.44 10.14
CA GLU A 53 -0.89 -19.11 11.44
C GLU A 53 -1.85 -18.42 12.44
N ARG A 54 -1.78 -17.10 12.56
CA ARG A 54 -2.67 -16.33 13.45
C ARG A 54 -4.12 -16.41 13.04
N ALA A 55 -4.41 -16.50 11.74
CA ALA A 55 -5.76 -16.68 11.22
C ALA A 55 -6.27 -18.13 11.36
N GLY A 56 -5.39 -19.09 11.70
CA GLY A 56 -5.72 -20.50 11.78
C GLY A 56 -6.11 -21.12 10.44
N VAL A 57 -5.56 -20.63 9.33
CA VAL A 57 -5.87 -21.10 7.96
C VAL A 57 -4.67 -21.72 7.28
N GLY A 58 -4.89 -22.81 6.55
CA GLY A 58 -3.93 -23.40 5.64
C GLY A 58 -4.22 -23.03 4.19
N TRP A 59 -3.31 -23.36 3.27
CA TRP A 59 -3.52 -23.09 1.83
C TRP A 59 -4.76 -23.78 1.24
N ALA A 60 -5.24 -24.85 1.86
CA ALA A 60 -6.48 -25.52 1.47
C ALA A 60 -7.75 -24.71 1.80
N ASP A 61 -7.64 -23.75 2.73
CA ASP A 61 -8.75 -22.89 3.17
C ASP A 61 -8.77 -21.55 2.43
N VAL A 62 -7.76 -21.28 1.57
CA VAL A 62 -7.59 -20.02 0.84
C VAL A 62 -8.28 -20.10 -0.52
N ASP A 63 -9.08 -19.09 -0.85
CA ASP A 63 -9.81 -18.98 -2.12
C ASP A 63 -9.06 -18.14 -3.17
N GLY A 64 -8.03 -17.39 -2.79
CA GLY A 64 -7.25 -16.57 -3.70
C GLY A 64 -6.12 -15.78 -3.06
N VAL A 65 -5.21 -15.29 -3.91
CA VAL A 65 -4.07 -14.48 -3.51
C VAL A 65 -4.25 -13.06 -4.06
N ALA A 66 -4.31 -12.06 -3.17
CA ALA A 66 -4.29 -10.65 -3.53
C ALA A 66 -2.84 -10.12 -3.51
N VAL A 67 -2.46 -9.31 -4.49
CA VAL A 67 -1.10 -8.75 -4.53
C VAL A 67 -1.10 -7.31 -4.98
N GLY A 68 -0.32 -6.48 -4.29
CA GLY A 68 -0.05 -5.11 -4.69
C GLY A 68 0.69 -5.08 -6.03
N VAL A 69 0.07 -4.43 -7.03
CA VAL A 69 0.67 -4.26 -8.37
C VAL A 69 1.22 -2.85 -8.58
N GLY A 70 1.27 -2.08 -7.53
CA GLY A 70 1.82 -0.74 -7.54
C GLY A 70 0.78 0.37 -7.71
N PRO A 71 1.27 1.57 -8.03
CA PRO A 71 2.68 1.91 -8.36
C PRO A 71 3.63 1.74 -7.18
N GLY A 72 4.94 1.65 -7.49
CA GLY A 72 5.97 1.49 -6.45
C GLY A 72 7.33 1.12 -7.01
N THR A 73 8.21 0.59 -6.15
CA THR A 73 9.56 0.20 -6.55
C THR A 73 9.55 -0.99 -7.51
N PHE A 74 10.29 -0.89 -8.61
CA PHE A 74 10.35 -1.94 -9.62
C PHE A 74 10.76 -3.31 -9.08
N THR A 75 11.78 -3.35 -8.20
CA THR A 75 12.27 -4.60 -7.60
C THR A 75 11.22 -5.19 -6.64
N GLY A 76 10.63 -4.36 -5.79
CA GLY A 76 9.60 -4.78 -4.86
C GLY A 76 8.40 -5.39 -5.58
N LEU A 77 7.84 -4.69 -6.54
CA LEU A 77 6.71 -5.19 -7.34
C LEU A 77 7.00 -6.52 -8.03
N ARG A 78 8.21 -6.70 -8.56
CA ARG A 78 8.61 -7.99 -9.17
C ARG A 78 8.65 -9.12 -8.16
N ILE A 79 9.19 -8.88 -6.96
CA ILE A 79 9.22 -9.88 -5.89
C ILE A 79 7.79 -10.26 -5.49
N GLY A 80 6.93 -9.27 -5.21
CA GLY A 80 5.53 -9.50 -4.85
C GLY A 80 4.78 -10.29 -5.91
N VAL A 81 4.75 -9.80 -7.14
CA VAL A 81 4.00 -10.44 -8.24
C VAL A 81 4.54 -11.84 -8.56
N ALA A 82 5.87 -12.05 -8.55
CA ALA A 82 6.45 -13.38 -8.78
C ALA A 82 6.07 -14.35 -7.66
N SER A 83 6.11 -13.90 -6.40
CA SER A 83 5.69 -14.71 -5.24
C SER A 83 4.21 -15.05 -5.30
N ALA A 84 3.34 -14.09 -5.60
CA ALA A 84 1.90 -14.32 -5.75
C ALA A 84 1.61 -15.37 -6.83
N ARG A 85 2.25 -15.25 -7.99
CA ARG A 85 2.09 -16.23 -9.08
C ARG A 85 2.60 -17.61 -8.67
N GLY A 86 3.74 -17.70 -7.99
CA GLY A 86 4.30 -18.97 -7.52
C GLY A 86 3.37 -19.66 -6.51
N LEU A 87 2.92 -18.93 -5.48
CA LEU A 87 2.01 -19.44 -4.46
C LEU A 87 0.66 -19.87 -5.06
N ALA A 88 0.07 -19.00 -5.88
CA ALA A 88 -1.21 -19.27 -6.54
C ALA A 88 -1.13 -20.48 -7.50
N THR A 89 -0.04 -20.62 -8.24
CA THR A 89 0.16 -21.78 -9.13
C THR A 89 0.26 -23.08 -8.32
N ALA A 90 1.03 -23.06 -7.22
CA ALA A 90 1.21 -24.25 -6.37
C ALA A 90 -0.10 -24.66 -5.69
N ALA A 91 -0.90 -23.69 -5.25
CA ALA A 91 -2.18 -23.94 -4.58
C ALA A 91 -3.39 -24.00 -5.54
N ARG A 92 -3.20 -23.76 -6.85
CA ARG A 92 -4.26 -23.68 -7.88
C ARG A 92 -5.31 -22.60 -7.58
N LEU A 93 -4.86 -21.44 -7.14
CA LEU A 93 -5.70 -20.31 -6.74
C LEU A 93 -5.67 -19.19 -7.80
N PRO A 94 -6.73 -18.37 -7.89
CA PRO A 94 -6.71 -17.12 -8.65
C PRO A 94 -5.81 -16.07 -7.97
N VAL A 95 -5.28 -15.14 -8.79
CA VAL A 95 -4.53 -13.97 -8.32
C VAL A 95 -5.35 -12.71 -8.58
N TYR A 96 -5.49 -11.86 -7.57
CA TYR A 96 -6.21 -10.59 -7.63
C TYR A 96 -5.22 -9.42 -7.53
N PRO A 97 -5.08 -8.60 -8.58
CA PRO A 97 -4.25 -7.41 -8.53
C PRO A 97 -4.93 -6.30 -7.72
N VAL A 98 -4.18 -5.64 -6.84
CA VAL A 98 -4.65 -4.52 -6.01
C VAL A 98 -3.75 -3.31 -6.23
N SER A 99 -4.33 -2.13 -6.44
CA SER A 99 -3.55 -0.89 -6.49
C SER A 99 -2.99 -0.55 -5.11
N SER A 100 -1.67 -0.37 -4.99
CA SER A 100 -1.03 0.03 -3.73
C SER A 100 -1.49 1.42 -3.26
N LEU A 101 -1.83 2.32 -4.19
CA LEU A 101 -2.43 3.62 -3.83
C LEU A 101 -3.86 3.46 -3.31
N ALA A 102 -4.65 2.55 -3.89
CA ALA A 102 -6.00 2.29 -3.39
C ALA A 102 -5.98 1.64 -2.00
N ALA A 103 -5.04 0.72 -1.76
CA ALA A 103 -4.84 0.11 -0.44
C ALA A 103 -4.47 1.17 0.61
N LEU A 104 -3.54 2.09 0.30
CA LEU A 104 -3.23 3.24 1.18
C LEU A 104 -4.46 4.13 1.42
N ALA A 105 -5.24 4.40 0.37
CA ALA A 105 -6.42 5.25 0.47
C ALA A 105 -7.51 4.65 1.35
N ALA A 106 -7.66 3.32 1.37
CA ALA A 106 -8.64 2.61 2.18
C ALA A 106 -8.50 2.88 3.69
N GLY A 107 -7.28 3.19 4.16
CA GLY A 107 -7.01 3.55 5.55
C GLY A 107 -7.34 5.02 5.89
N ILE A 108 -7.71 5.86 4.92
CA ILE A 108 -7.92 7.29 5.13
C ILE A 108 -9.38 7.56 5.50
N ASP A 109 -9.62 7.97 6.74
CA ASP A 109 -10.91 8.51 7.18
C ASP A 109 -10.91 10.06 7.02
N ALA A 110 -11.13 10.52 5.80
CA ALA A 110 -11.21 11.94 5.47
C ALA A 110 -12.01 12.17 4.17
N ALA A 111 -12.56 13.39 4.02
CA ALA A 111 -13.28 13.76 2.82
C ALA A 111 -12.39 13.72 1.56
N LEU A 112 -11.10 14.03 1.72
CA LEU A 112 -10.12 14.04 0.62
C LEU A 112 -8.86 13.29 1.04
N GLY A 113 -8.59 12.16 0.37
CA GLY A 113 -7.44 11.29 0.59
C GLY A 113 -6.43 11.40 -0.55
N LEU A 114 -5.16 11.55 -0.19
CA LEU A 114 -4.05 11.68 -1.12
C LEU A 114 -2.97 10.62 -0.81
N PRO A 115 -3.15 9.37 -1.24
CA PRO A 115 -2.11 8.35 -1.14
C PRO A 115 -0.91 8.72 -2.01
N LEU A 116 0.30 8.67 -1.43
CA LEU A 116 1.54 9.09 -2.06
C LEU A 116 2.64 8.05 -1.86
N ILE A 117 3.19 7.54 -2.96
CA ILE A 117 4.35 6.64 -2.94
C ILE A 117 5.53 7.35 -3.60
N ASP A 118 6.72 7.22 -3.00
CA ASP A 118 7.95 7.82 -3.52
C ASP A 118 8.34 7.20 -4.87
N ALA A 119 8.15 7.95 -5.96
CA ALA A 119 8.54 7.53 -7.32
C ALA A 119 10.05 7.68 -7.58
N ARG A 120 10.83 8.13 -6.57
CA ARG A 120 12.25 8.49 -6.70
C ARG A 120 12.46 9.74 -7.56
N ARG A 121 13.71 10.18 -7.67
CA ARG A 121 14.13 11.34 -8.48
C ARG A 121 13.35 12.64 -8.23
N GLY A 122 12.77 12.81 -7.04
CA GLY A 122 12.00 14.00 -6.67
C GLY A 122 10.53 13.98 -7.09
N GLU A 123 10.02 12.84 -7.52
CA GLU A 123 8.62 12.64 -7.93
C GLU A 123 7.86 11.74 -6.95
N LEU A 124 6.54 11.80 -7.03
CA LEU A 124 5.57 11.00 -6.31
C LEU A 124 4.66 10.28 -7.29
N PHE A 125 4.35 9.02 -7.01
CA PHE A 125 3.12 8.41 -7.48
C PHE A 125 1.99 8.86 -6.59
N ALA A 126 0.92 9.34 -7.20
CA ALA A 126 -0.26 9.88 -6.51
C ALA A 126 -1.55 9.47 -7.20
N ALA A 127 -2.62 9.40 -6.43
CA ALA A 127 -4.00 9.38 -6.88
C ALA A 127 -4.83 10.23 -5.91
N LEU A 128 -6.04 10.63 -6.28
CA LEU A 128 -6.91 11.38 -5.40
C LEU A 128 -8.18 10.58 -5.14
N PHE A 129 -8.55 10.52 -3.88
CA PHE A 129 -9.77 9.86 -3.42
C PHE A 129 -10.67 10.86 -2.69
N GLU A 130 -11.92 10.88 -3.04
CA GLU A 130 -12.95 11.68 -2.38
C GLU A 130 -13.95 10.73 -1.71
N ARG A 131 -14.02 10.78 -0.37
CA ARG A 131 -14.87 9.89 0.45
C ARG A 131 -14.66 8.39 0.14
N GLY A 132 -13.43 7.99 -0.09
CA GLY A 132 -13.05 6.62 -0.41
C GLY A 132 -13.17 6.24 -1.89
N GLU A 133 -13.77 7.09 -2.74
CA GLU A 133 -13.86 6.84 -4.18
C GLU A 133 -12.70 7.50 -4.93
N GLN A 134 -12.09 6.79 -5.85
CA GLN A 134 -11.02 7.33 -6.69
C GLN A 134 -11.57 8.33 -7.69
N VAL A 135 -11.15 9.60 -7.59
CA VAL A 135 -11.59 10.69 -8.48
C VAL A 135 -10.49 11.17 -9.43
N VAL A 136 -9.23 10.83 -9.16
CA VAL A 136 -8.11 11.06 -10.09
C VAL A 136 -7.30 9.78 -10.20
N GLU A 137 -7.11 9.34 -11.44
CA GLU A 137 -6.31 8.14 -11.77
C GLU A 137 -4.85 8.30 -11.32
N PRO A 138 -4.14 7.18 -11.06
CA PRO A 138 -2.73 7.20 -10.70
C PRO A 138 -1.87 7.96 -11.71
N PHE A 139 -1.01 8.84 -11.21
CA PHE A 139 -0.05 9.61 -12.01
C PHE A 139 1.27 9.79 -11.26
N ALA A 140 2.32 10.20 -12.00
CA ALA A 140 3.59 10.63 -11.39
C ALA A 140 3.77 12.14 -11.58
N ALA A 141 4.22 12.83 -10.53
CA ALA A 141 4.52 14.26 -10.57
C ALA A 141 5.44 14.69 -9.41
N PRO A 142 6.19 15.79 -9.57
CA PRO A 142 6.83 16.46 -8.44
C PRO A 142 5.79 17.00 -7.45
N PRO A 143 6.13 17.10 -6.14
CA PRO A 143 5.18 17.51 -5.10
C PRO A 143 4.49 18.85 -5.37
N HIS A 144 5.21 19.83 -5.91
CA HIS A 144 4.68 21.17 -6.21
C HIS A 144 3.68 21.20 -7.38
N LYS A 145 3.55 20.10 -8.14
CA LYS A 145 2.60 19.98 -9.24
C LYS A 145 1.35 19.18 -8.89
N LEU A 146 1.23 18.67 -7.68
CA LEU A 146 0.09 17.84 -7.28
C LEU A 146 -1.26 18.55 -7.46
N ALA A 147 -1.39 19.82 -7.01
CA ALA A 147 -2.62 20.59 -7.16
C ALA A 147 -2.99 20.82 -8.63
N GLU A 148 -2.01 21.13 -9.49
CA GLU A 148 -2.20 21.27 -10.95
C GLU A 148 -2.68 19.96 -11.57
N ARG A 149 -2.00 18.85 -11.24
CA ARG A 149 -2.30 17.52 -11.80
C ARG A 149 -3.64 16.96 -11.35
N THR A 150 -4.05 17.23 -10.13
CA THR A 150 -5.36 16.82 -9.62
C THR A 150 -6.50 17.75 -10.05
N GLY A 151 -6.19 18.96 -10.51
CA GLY A 151 -7.19 20.00 -10.81
C GLY A 151 -7.98 20.44 -9.56
N ARG A 152 -7.46 20.19 -8.36
CA ARG A 152 -8.11 20.44 -7.07
C ARG A 152 -7.22 21.22 -6.12
N GLN A 153 -7.85 22.01 -5.26
CA GLN A 153 -7.19 22.50 -4.05
C GLN A 153 -7.00 21.34 -3.08
N LEU A 154 -5.77 21.14 -2.62
CA LEU A 154 -5.42 20.03 -1.73
C LEU A 154 -5.41 20.43 -0.24
N ALA A 155 -5.72 21.70 0.07
CA ALA A 155 -5.83 22.16 1.45
C ALA A 155 -6.87 21.33 2.22
N GLY A 156 -6.45 20.78 3.36
CA GLY A 156 -7.28 19.89 4.18
C GLY A 156 -7.27 18.41 3.74
N ALA A 157 -6.69 18.07 2.59
CA ALA A 157 -6.48 16.66 2.22
C ALA A 157 -5.58 15.95 3.22
N VAL A 158 -5.78 14.65 3.40
CA VAL A 158 -4.91 13.78 4.21
C VAL A 158 -3.99 13.00 3.28
N ALA A 159 -2.68 13.26 3.38
CA ALA A 159 -1.68 12.53 2.60
C ALA A 159 -1.02 11.44 3.44
N VAL A 160 -0.95 10.22 2.89
CA VAL A 160 -0.36 9.03 3.52
C VAL A 160 0.64 8.35 2.58
N GLY A 161 1.41 7.40 3.09
CA GLY A 161 2.43 6.68 2.33
C GLY A 161 3.84 7.26 2.51
N ASP A 162 4.86 6.56 2.04
CA ASP A 162 6.27 6.95 2.18
C ASP A 162 6.60 8.24 1.42
N GLY A 163 5.89 8.50 0.33
CA GLY A 163 5.99 9.76 -0.42
C GLY A 163 5.56 10.96 0.42
N SER A 164 4.52 10.83 1.25
CA SER A 164 4.07 11.91 2.11
C SER A 164 5.07 12.21 3.23
N LEU A 165 5.74 11.20 3.77
CA LEU A 165 6.80 11.37 4.76
C LEU A 165 8.00 12.10 4.17
N ARG A 166 8.41 11.72 2.97
CA ARG A 166 9.57 12.31 2.29
C ARG A 166 9.37 13.79 1.98
N PHE A 167 8.18 14.18 1.58
CA PHE A 167 7.88 15.56 1.12
C PHE A 167 6.97 16.32 2.08
N ARG A 168 6.92 15.90 3.37
CA ARG A 168 6.07 16.47 4.42
C ARG A 168 6.05 17.99 4.41
N GLN A 169 7.21 18.63 4.46
CA GLN A 169 7.31 20.10 4.55
C GLN A 169 6.61 20.82 3.37
N ILE A 170 6.76 20.29 2.15
CA ILE A 170 6.14 20.87 0.96
C ILE A 170 4.62 20.67 1.01
N LEU A 171 4.16 19.49 1.43
CA LEU A 171 2.74 19.16 1.52
C LEU A 171 2.05 19.98 2.60
N GLU A 172 2.64 20.09 3.78
CA GLU A 172 2.09 20.88 4.89
C GLU A 172 2.06 22.39 4.58
N ALA A 173 3.08 22.91 3.87
CA ALA A 173 3.08 24.28 3.37
C ALA A 173 1.95 24.55 2.35
N ALA A 174 1.49 23.52 1.64
CA ALA A 174 0.33 23.58 0.75
C ALA A 174 -1.02 23.31 1.46
N GLY A 175 -1.03 23.22 2.78
CA GLY A 175 -2.22 22.98 3.59
C GLY A 175 -2.69 21.52 3.62
N VAL A 176 -1.87 20.58 3.15
CA VAL A 176 -2.15 19.14 3.22
C VAL A 176 -1.77 18.61 4.60
N ARG A 177 -2.61 17.83 5.22
CA ARG A 177 -2.35 17.19 6.51
C ARG A 177 -1.58 15.89 6.31
N VAL A 178 -0.42 15.74 6.92
CA VAL A 178 0.36 14.50 6.91
C VAL A 178 0.35 13.91 8.32
N PRO A 179 -0.17 12.69 8.54
CA PRO A 179 -0.15 12.03 9.84
C PRO A 179 1.28 11.93 10.41
N PRO A 180 1.43 11.75 11.74
CA PRO A 180 2.74 11.56 12.37
C PRO A 180 3.54 10.43 11.69
N ASP A 181 4.87 10.53 11.68
CA ASP A 181 5.78 9.54 11.05
C ASP A 181 5.57 8.10 11.56
N GLY A 182 5.11 7.94 12.80
CA GLY A 182 4.80 6.66 13.41
C GLY A 182 3.40 6.12 13.10
N SER A 183 2.63 6.77 12.24
CA SER A 183 1.28 6.30 11.87
C SER A 183 1.36 5.13 10.89
N GLU A 184 0.62 4.05 11.18
CA GLU A 184 0.47 2.90 10.27
C GLU A 184 -0.21 3.27 8.96
N LEU A 185 -0.90 4.41 8.87
CA LEU A 185 -1.50 4.92 7.63
C LEU A 185 -0.47 5.15 6.52
N HIS A 186 0.82 5.21 6.84
CA HIS A 186 1.88 5.34 5.84
C HIS A 186 2.30 4.01 5.22
N VAL A 187 1.89 2.88 5.78
CA VAL A 187 2.19 1.53 5.28
C VAL A 187 1.05 1.04 4.40
N VAL A 188 1.37 0.48 3.23
CA VAL A 188 0.38 -0.23 2.39
C VAL A 188 -0.06 -1.49 3.12
N ARG A 189 -1.35 -1.70 3.29
CA ARG A 189 -1.91 -2.86 3.99
C ARG A 189 -3.26 -3.30 3.43
#